data_b7f414870a780d260e869a3a5a67bb1e
#
_entry.id   b7f414870a780d260e869a3a5a67bb1e
#
_cell.length_a   1.000
_cell.length_b   1.000
_cell.length_c   1.000
_cell.angle_alpha   90.00
_cell.angle_beta   90.00
_cell.angle_gamma   90.00
#
_symmetry.space_group_name_H-M   'P 1'
#
loop_
_entity.id
_entity.type
_entity.pdbx_description
1 polymer ?
#
loop_
_entity_poly.entity_id
_entity_poly.type
_entity_poly.pdbx_seq_one_letter_code
_entity_poly.pdbx_strand_id
1 'polypeptide(L)'
;MRTICLNLLFHERRIALTPSSLTYGSYGYRFSDPELQQIAQIWSLGWDEQKTTLYDWDGTNRRDRGKYIFQYTTAGKGAIDIEGTTYELTPGQAFIVNIPGDYRYYLPDHSDKWEFMFLTLYGNVVESYWNQIQENVGAILHMPPDAPPVSYVHQLLTSAANKEIANAHQASGYAYQFTMELFHYCSTLEKGLVQWPDAIIAASMYAKNHYTEEISPDDMAEASGMSRYHFTRQFKAATGQTPIQYLTSIRINKAKELLANTKYSAEEIAVLAGYKNANYFTKVFKKQAGITPGRFRESHKHL
;
A
#
# COMPACT_ATOMS: atom_id res chain seq x y z
N MET A 1 -51.64 -2.13 21.45
CA MET A 1 -50.62 -1.61 20.56
C MET A 1 -49.72 -0.68 21.35
N ARG A 2 -48.57 -1.16 21.77
CA ARG A 2 -47.54 -0.35 22.45
C ARG A 2 -46.27 -0.42 21.63
N THR A 3 -45.94 0.73 21.03
CA THR A 3 -44.71 0.95 20.29
C THR A 3 -43.56 1.08 21.30
N ILE A 4 -42.59 0.16 21.26
CA ILE A 4 -41.36 0.24 22.04
C ILE A 4 -40.34 0.99 21.21
N CYS A 5 -40.05 2.24 21.57
CA CYS A 5 -38.89 2.98 21.09
C CYS A 5 -37.63 2.44 21.76
N LEU A 6 -36.74 1.80 21.00
CA LEU A 6 -35.42 1.44 21.45
C LEU A 6 -34.49 2.64 21.26
N ASN A 7 -34.25 3.41 22.31
CA ASN A 7 -33.17 4.39 22.38
C ASN A 7 -31.84 3.66 22.51
N LEU A 8 -31.10 3.50 21.44
CA LEU A 8 -29.68 3.12 21.45
C LEU A 8 -28.85 4.34 21.85
N LEU A 9 -28.53 4.44 23.12
CA LEU A 9 -27.48 5.33 23.64
C LEU A 9 -26.13 4.85 23.12
N PHE A 10 -25.62 5.51 22.09
CA PHE A 10 -24.21 5.42 21.73
C PHE A 10 -23.38 6.05 22.84
N HIS A 11 -22.85 5.22 23.70
CA HIS A 11 -21.76 5.62 24.58
C HIS A 11 -20.51 5.79 23.72
N GLU A 12 -20.12 7.04 23.50
CA GLU A 12 -18.77 7.38 23.00
C GLU A 12 -17.74 6.87 24.02
N ARG A 13 -17.30 5.62 23.85
CA ARG A 13 -16.06 5.18 24.45
C ARG A 13 -14.93 5.78 23.59
N ARG A 14 -14.38 6.92 24.02
CA ARG A 14 -13.03 7.33 23.66
C ARG A 14 -12.10 6.20 24.13
N ILE A 15 -11.75 5.30 23.24
CA ILE A 15 -10.69 4.33 23.48
C ILE A 15 -9.40 5.15 23.45
N ALA A 16 -8.83 5.41 24.61
CA ALA A 16 -7.46 5.90 24.70
C ALA A 16 -6.56 4.83 24.08
N LEU A 17 -5.92 5.15 22.96
CA LEU A 17 -5.08 4.25 22.15
C LEU A 17 -3.74 3.90 22.83
N THR A 18 -3.50 4.37 24.03
CA THR A 18 -2.32 4.01 24.80
C THR A 18 -2.74 3.15 25.99
N PRO A 19 -2.52 1.82 25.96
CA PRO A 19 -2.49 1.08 27.19
C PRO A 19 -1.39 1.67 28.05
N SER A 20 -1.67 1.95 29.29
CA SER A 20 -0.76 2.53 30.28
C SER A 20 0.51 1.69 30.58
N SER A 21 0.78 0.64 29.80
CA SER A 21 1.89 -0.30 29.97
C SER A 21 2.81 -0.46 28.75
N LEU A 22 2.47 0.03 27.56
CA LEU A 22 3.35 -0.04 26.41
C LEU A 22 4.37 1.10 26.46
N THR A 23 5.64 0.75 26.33
CA THR A 23 6.76 1.68 26.19
C THR A 23 7.32 1.60 24.78
N TYR A 24 7.96 2.67 24.30
CA TYR A 24 8.70 2.63 23.05
C TYR A 24 9.71 1.49 23.05
N GLY A 25 9.76 0.75 21.97
CA GLY A 25 10.67 -0.37 21.82
C GLY A 25 10.46 -1.13 20.51
N SER A 26 11.48 -1.88 20.13
CA SER A 26 11.48 -2.70 18.93
C SER A 26 11.78 -4.14 19.27
N TYR A 27 11.06 -5.05 18.63
CA TYR A 27 11.17 -6.49 18.82
C TYR A 27 11.54 -7.13 17.49
N GLY A 28 12.65 -7.87 17.44
CA GLY A 28 13.12 -8.59 16.26
C GLY A 28 13.02 -10.10 16.44
N TYR A 29 12.57 -10.79 15.40
CA TYR A 29 12.39 -12.23 15.41
C TYR A 29 13.30 -12.88 14.35
N ARG A 30 13.94 -14.01 14.70
CA ARG A 30 14.87 -14.75 13.86
C ARG A 30 14.57 -16.24 13.94
N PHE A 31 13.32 -16.58 13.67
CA PHE A 31 12.93 -17.96 13.60
C PHE A 31 13.46 -18.62 12.31
N SER A 32 14.08 -19.77 12.41
CA SER A 32 14.65 -20.52 11.28
C SER A 32 13.75 -21.72 10.97
N ASP A 33 12.62 -21.46 10.33
CA ASP A 33 11.74 -22.51 9.80
C ASP A 33 11.56 -22.25 8.29
N PRO A 34 12.23 -23.05 7.42
CA PRO A 34 12.23 -22.80 5.97
C PRO A 34 10.84 -22.91 5.34
N GLU A 35 9.96 -23.77 5.85
CA GLU A 35 8.61 -23.96 5.29
C GLU A 35 7.73 -22.76 5.62
N LEU A 36 7.77 -22.29 6.86
CA LEU A 36 6.99 -21.13 7.29
C LEU A 36 7.52 -19.80 6.73
N GLN A 37 8.81 -19.72 6.40
CA GLN A 37 9.39 -18.54 5.76
C GLN A 37 8.79 -18.26 4.37
N GLN A 38 8.30 -19.31 3.67
CA GLN A 38 7.62 -19.15 2.39
C GLN A 38 6.19 -18.62 2.54
N ILE A 39 5.56 -18.79 3.68
CA ILE A 39 4.17 -18.37 3.91
C ILE A 39 4.12 -16.89 4.32
N ALA A 40 4.34 -16.62 5.57
CA ALA A 40 4.36 -15.30 6.16
C ALA A 40 5.13 -15.35 7.49
N GLN A 41 5.95 -14.35 7.79
CA GLN A 41 6.69 -14.29 9.05
C GLN A 41 6.85 -12.83 9.50
N ILE A 42 6.93 -12.63 10.82
CA ILE A 42 7.31 -11.35 11.41
C ILE A 42 8.85 -11.28 11.42
N TRP A 43 9.40 -10.21 10.83
CA TRP A 43 10.82 -9.88 10.97
C TRP A 43 11.06 -8.98 12.17
N SER A 44 10.29 -7.92 12.30
CA SER A 44 10.35 -6.99 13.43
C SER A 44 9.04 -6.21 13.53
N LEU A 45 8.76 -5.74 14.74
CA LEU A 45 7.71 -4.77 14.99
C LEU A 45 8.16 -3.85 16.13
N GLY A 46 7.58 -2.67 16.18
CA GLY A 46 7.92 -1.72 17.22
C GLY A 46 6.97 -0.52 17.26
N TRP A 47 7.08 0.22 18.35
CA TRP A 47 6.56 1.56 18.52
C TRP A 47 7.73 2.47 18.87
N ASP A 48 7.90 3.54 18.12
CA ASP A 48 9.09 4.39 18.22
C ASP A 48 8.75 5.87 18.09
N GLU A 49 9.58 6.73 18.65
CA GLU A 49 9.53 8.18 18.54
C GLU A 49 10.88 8.70 18.06
N GLN A 50 10.90 9.39 16.93
CA GLN A 50 12.08 10.00 16.36
C GLN A 50 12.06 11.53 16.54
N LYS A 51 13.18 12.10 16.99
CA LYS A 51 13.36 13.54 17.25
C LYS A 51 14.58 14.12 16.55
N THR A 52 15.23 13.33 15.71
CA THR A 52 16.43 13.73 14.99
C THR A 52 16.32 13.43 13.51
N THR A 53 16.73 14.36 12.68
CA THR A 53 16.80 14.22 11.22
C THR A 53 17.82 13.16 10.75
N LEU A 54 18.59 12.58 11.69
CA LEU A 54 19.41 11.39 11.40
C LEU A 54 18.57 10.13 11.14
N TYR A 55 17.27 10.15 11.49
CA TYR A 55 16.34 9.11 11.11
C TYR A 55 15.98 9.28 9.64
N ASP A 56 16.64 8.52 8.81
CA ASP A 56 16.62 8.60 7.36
C ASP A 56 16.95 7.23 6.75
N TRP A 57 15.99 6.65 6.02
CA TRP A 57 16.08 5.32 5.47
C TRP A 57 15.87 5.33 3.96
N ASP A 58 16.94 5.08 3.22
CA ASP A 58 16.93 4.87 1.77
C ASP A 58 16.61 3.40 1.45
N GLY A 59 15.48 3.16 0.78
CA GLY A 59 15.00 1.83 0.42
C GLY A 59 15.85 1.13 -0.65
N THR A 60 16.60 1.88 -1.46
CA THR A 60 17.40 1.32 -2.56
C THR A 60 18.65 0.59 -2.07
N ASN A 61 19.24 1.04 -0.97
CA ASN A 61 20.53 0.57 -0.43
C ASN A 61 20.38 -0.46 0.70
N ARG A 62 19.18 -0.89 1.01
CA ARG A 62 18.93 -1.83 2.10
C ARG A 62 19.39 -3.25 1.76
N ARG A 63 20.02 -3.91 2.76
CA ARG A 63 20.54 -5.29 2.62
C ARG A 63 19.53 -6.36 3.00
N ASP A 64 18.47 -6.01 3.70
CA ASP A 64 17.42 -6.89 4.20
C ASP A 64 16.31 -7.12 3.16
N ARG A 65 16.69 -7.62 1.99
CA ARG A 65 15.80 -7.85 0.84
C ARG A 65 14.64 -8.80 1.17
N GLY A 66 13.55 -8.69 0.41
CA GLY A 66 12.35 -9.53 0.55
C GLY A 66 11.58 -9.24 1.84
N LYS A 67 11.65 -8.02 2.34
CA LYS A 67 10.87 -7.54 3.48
C LYS A 67 9.83 -6.53 3.04
N TYR A 68 8.74 -6.47 3.80
CA TYR A 68 7.55 -5.65 3.56
C TYR A 68 7.29 -4.85 4.82
N ILE A 69 7.28 -3.52 4.72
CA ILE A 69 7.13 -2.62 5.87
C ILE A 69 5.73 -2.02 5.82
N PHE A 70 5.01 -2.15 6.91
CA PHE A 70 3.88 -1.31 7.28
C PHE A 70 4.34 -0.36 8.40
N GLN A 71 4.14 0.95 8.22
CA GLN A 71 4.42 1.94 9.27
C GLN A 71 3.27 2.94 9.36
N TYR A 72 2.72 3.09 10.57
CA TYR A 72 1.55 3.92 10.86
C TYR A 72 1.94 5.06 11.79
N THR A 73 1.65 6.29 11.39
CA THR A 73 1.93 7.49 12.19
C THR A 73 0.89 7.65 13.29
N THR A 74 1.35 7.70 14.55
CA THR A 74 0.51 7.89 15.74
C THR A 74 0.50 9.33 16.22
N ALA A 75 1.65 10.04 16.13
CA ALA A 75 1.76 11.46 16.48
C ALA A 75 2.91 12.15 15.73
N GLY A 76 2.90 13.48 15.72
CA GLY A 76 3.93 14.26 15.01
C GLY A 76 3.81 14.15 13.50
N LYS A 77 4.93 14.30 12.78
CA LYS A 77 4.97 14.29 11.33
C LYS A 77 6.24 13.63 10.82
N GLY A 78 6.10 12.70 9.88
CA GLY A 78 7.19 12.16 9.08
C GLY A 78 7.03 12.52 7.61
N ALA A 79 7.97 12.08 6.80
CA ALA A 79 7.88 12.18 5.35
C ALA A 79 8.36 10.88 4.69
N ILE A 80 7.81 10.61 3.51
CA ILE A 80 8.30 9.56 2.62
C ILE A 80 8.31 10.06 1.19
N ASP A 81 9.43 9.87 0.52
CA ASP A 81 9.59 10.05 -0.92
C ASP A 81 9.36 8.71 -1.59
N ILE A 82 8.48 8.63 -2.57
CA ILE A 82 8.22 7.43 -3.38
C ILE A 82 8.25 7.85 -4.84
N GLU A 83 9.15 7.26 -5.61
CA GLU A 83 9.28 7.53 -7.06
C GLU A 83 9.35 9.05 -7.38
N GLY A 84 10.07 9.81 -6.55
CA GLY A 84 10.27 11.25 -6.72
C GLY A 84 9.09 12.13 -6.25
N THR A 85 8.09 11.56 -5.59
CA THR A 85 6.98 12.30 -4.98
C THR A 85 7.08 12.24 -3.47
N THR A 86 7.10 13.40 -2.82
CA THR A 86 7.13 13.50 -1.34
C THR A 86 5.70 13.49 -0.78
N TYR A 87 5.49 12.64 0.21
CA TYR A 87 4.27 12.56 1.01
C TYR A 87 4.58 12.92 2.46
N GLU A 88 3.89 13.92 3.01
CA GLU A 88 3.90 14.17 4.46
C GLU A 88 3.03 13.11 5.16
N LEU A 89 3.53 12.55 6.24
CA LEU A 89 2.86 11.51 7.03
C LEU A 89 2.43 12.10 8.36
N THR A 90 1.12 12.22 8.53
CA THR A 90 0.48 12.74 9.74
C THR A 90 -0.29 11.63 10.48
N PRO A 91 -0.73 11.84 11.73
CA PRO A 91 -1.52 10.85 12.47
C PRO A 91 -2.73 10.37 11.64
N GLY A 92 -2.92 9.04 11.62
CA GLY A 92 -3.95 8.41 10.80
C GLY A 92 -3.46 7.99 9.41
N GLN A 93 -2.20 8.20 9.08
CA GLN A 93 -1.61 7.76 7.82
C GLN A 93 -0.58 6.65 8.03
N ALA A 94 -0.63 5.66 7.17
CA ALA A 94 0.36 4.62 7.08
C ALA A 94 1.01 4.62 5.68
N PHE A 95 2.21 4.07 5.61
CA PHE A 95 2.77 3.66 4.33
C PHE A 95 3.07 2.16 4.32
N ILE A 96 3.05 1.59 3.12
CA ILE A 96 3.49 0.23 2.84
C ILE A 96 4.54 0.25 1.75
N VAL A 97 5.69 -0.36 2.01
CA VAL A 97 6.80 -0.44 1.05
C VAL A 97 7.48 -1.82 1.13
N ASN A 98 8.15 -2.20 0.06
CA ASN A 98 8.94 -3.42 -0.05
C ASN A 98 10.43 -3.11 -0.11
N ILE A 99 11.27 -3.98 0.47
CA ILE A 99 12.72 -3.84 0.47
C ILE A 99 13.33 -4.83 -0.54
N PRO A 100 14.11 -4.37 -1.52
CA PRO A 100 14.43 -2.97 -1.83
C PRO A 100 13.29 -2.27 -2.57
N GLY A 101 13.27 -0.94 -2.56
CA GLY A 101 12.30 -0.14 -3.31
C GLY A 101 12.82 1.28 -3.52
N ASP A 102 12.25 1.98 -4.50
CA ASP A 102 12.56 3.39 -4.78
C ASP A 102 11.75 4.29 -3.85
N TYR A 103 12.19 4.36 -2.60
CA TYR A 103 11.61 5.21 -1.57
C TYR A 103 12.67 5.64 -0.55
N ARG A 104 12.38 6.74 0.15
CA ARG A 104 13.16 7.23 1.29
C ARG A 104 12.19 7.77 2.33
N TYR A 105 12.25 7.29 3.57
CA TYR A 105 11.43 7.84 4.65
C TYR A 105 12.29 8.41 5.79
N TYR A 106 11.87 9.55 6.32
CA TYR A 106 12.71 10.35 7.22
C TYR A 106 11.88 11.28 8.10
N LEU A 107 12.54 11.83 9.15
CA LEU A 107 12.01 12.95 9.92
C LEU A 107 12.38 14.25 9.18
N PRO A 108 11.40 15.02 8.64
CA PRO A 108 11.70 16.26 7.93
C PRO A 108 12.12 17.38 8.89
N ASP A 109 12.97 18.32 8.42
CA ASP A 109 13.56 19.41 9.21
C ASP A 109 12.53 20.32 9.90
N HIS A 110 11.32 20.39 9.35
CA HIS A 110 10.22 21.21 9.90
C HIS A 110 9.36 20.47 10.93
N SER A 111 9.72 19.23 11.31
CA SER A 111 9.00 18.44 12.29
C SER A 111 9.83 18.22 13.55
N ASP A 112 9.26 18.54 14.71
CA ASP A 112 9.92 18.35 16.00
C ASP A 112 10.00 16.87 16.41
N LYS A 113 9.05 16.05 15.93
CA LYS A 113 9.02 14.61 16.21
C LYS A 113 8.17 13.84 15.21
N TRP A 114 8.46 12.55 15.12
CA TRP A 114 7.63 11.56 14.43
C TRP A 114 7.47 10.33 15.30
N GLU A 115 6.25 10.02 15.68
CA GLU A 115 5.88 8.85 16.47
C GLU A 115 5.08 7.88 15.60
N PHE A 116 5.47 6.61 15.60
CA PHE A 116 4.86 5.62 14.71
C PHE A 116 4.96 4.20 15.28
N MET A 117 4.00 3.37 14.89
CA MET A 117 4.09 1.91 15.01
C MET A 117 4.54 1.33 13.67
N PHE A 118 5.36 0.28 13.72
CA PHE A 118 5.77 -0.41 12.49
C PHE A 118 5.70 -1.93 12.66
N LEU A 119 5.49 -2.60 11.52
CA LEU A 119 5.54 -4.05 11.39
C LEU A 119 6.27 -4.39 10.09
N THR A 120 7.34 -5.18 10.19
CA THR A 120 8.09 -5.67 9.04
C THR A 120 7.86 -7.16 8.91
N LEU A 121 7.42 -7.55 7.73
CA LEU A 121 7.05 -8.93 7.40
C LEU A 121 7.93 -9.47 6.27
N TYR A 122 7.87 -10.78 6.05
CA TYR A 122 8.42 -11.44 4.86
C TYR A 122 7.65 -12.73 4.55
N GLY A 123 7.80 -13.24 3.32
CA GLY A 123 7.17 -14.47 2.85
C GLY A 123 6.33 -14.26 1.60
N ASN A 124 6.12 -15.34 0.83
CA ASN A 124 5.47 -15.28 -0.49
C ASN A 124 4.01 -14.82 -0.42
N VAL A 125 3.31 -15.20 0.64
CA VAL A 125 1.91 -14.76 0.85
C VAL A 125 1.89 -13.27 1.12
N VAL A 126 2.81 -12.76 1.96
CA VAL A 126 2.93 -11.32 2.23
C VAL A 126 3.21 -10.57 0.93
N GLU A 127 4.18 -11.03 0.13
CA GLU A 127 4.52 -10.44 -1.16
C GLU A 127 3.33 -10.31 -2.09
N SER A 128 2.59 -11.40 -2.28
CA SER A 128 1.45 -11.43 -3.19
C SER A 128 0.37 -10.41 -2.82
N TYR A 129 -0.02 -10.36 -1.54
CA TYR A 129 -1.06 -9.43 -1.09
C TYR A 129 -0.56 -7.99 -0.98
N TRP A 130 0.72 -7.78 -0.63
CA TRP A 130 1.33 -6.45 -0.58
C TRP A 130 1.32 -5.77 -1.95
N ASN A 131 1.75 -6.51 -2.97
CA ASN A 131 1.72 -6.02 -4.35
C ASN A 131 0.30 -5.68 -4.80
N GLN A 132 -0.69 -6.51 -4.50
CA GLN A 132 -2.09 -6.24 -4.82
C GLN A 132 -2.61 -4.98 -4.11
N ILE A 133 -2.27 -4.78 -2.83
CA ILE A 133 -2.68 -3.56 -2.10
C ILE A 133 -2.03 -2.33 -2.74
N GLN A 134 -0.73 -2.37 -3.03
CA GLN A 134 -0.03 -1.24 -3.65
C GLN A 134 -0.57 -0.92 -5.04
N GLU A 135 -0.93 -1.94 -5.83
CA GLU A 135 -1.52 -1.76 -7.15
C GLU A 135 -2.93 -1.15 -7.09
N ASN A 136 -3.74 -1.53 -6.12
CA ASN A 136 -5.14 -1.14 -6.06
C ASN A 136 -5.38 0.17 -5.28
N VAL A 137 -4.67 0.36 -4.17
CA VAL A 137 -4.90 1.47 -3.23
C VAL A 137 -3.70 2.44 -3.18
N GLY A 138 -2.51 1.97 -3.57
CA GLY A 138 -1.26 2.73 -3.48
C GLY A 138 -0.47 2.44 -2.21
N ALA A 139 0.68 3.12 -2.08
CA ALA A 139 1.59 2.92 -0.96
C ALA A 139 1.24 3.73 0.29
N ILE A 140 0.43 4.77 0.18
CA ILE A 140 -0.01 5.62 1.29
C ILE A 140 -1.46 5.30 1.63
N LEU A 141 -1.69 4.90 2.87
CA LEU A 141 -2.98 4.45 3.37
C LEU A 141 -3.50 5.42 4.43
N HIS A 142 -4.78 5.77 4.35
CA HIS A 142 -5.47 6.55 5.38
C HIS A 142 -6.29 5.61 6.24
N MET A 143 -6.00 5.56 7.52
CA MET A 143 -6.60 4.63 8.48
C MET A 143 -6.96 5.37 9.77
N PRO A 144 -8.20 5.35 10.21
CA PRO A 144 -8.53 5.85 11.56
C PRO A 144 -7.81 4.98 12.61
N PRO A 145 -7.56 5.52 13.82
CA PRO A 145 -6.83 4.82 14.86
C PRO A 145 -7.45 3.49 15.31
N ASP A 146 -8.75 3.33 15.13
CA ASP A 146 -9.53 2.11 15.45
C ASP A 146 -9.66 1.15 14.23
N ALA A 147 -9.02 1.45 13.11
CA ALA A 147 -9.00 0.55 11.96
C ALA A 147 -8.47 -0.84 12.37
N PRO A 148 -9.09 -1.95 11.89
CA PRO A 148 -8.69 -3.30 12.27
C PRO A 148 -7.19 -3.58 12.13
N PRO A 149 -6.49 -3.21 11.01
CA PRO A 149 -5.06 -3.43 10.91
C PRO A 149 -4.25 -2.66 11.95
N VAL A 150 -4.63 -1.41 12.27
CA VAL A 150 -3.96 -0.57 13.28
C VAL A 150 -4.13 -1.18 14.68
N SER A 151 -5.37 -1.55 15.02
CA SER A 151 -5.71 -2.21 16.28
C SER A 151 -4.95 -3.54 16.42
N TYR A 152 -4.78 -4.28 15.34
CA TYR A 152 -4.07 -5.55 15.34
C TYR A 152 -2.55 -5.36 15.58
N VAL A 153 -1.91 -4.37 14.96
CA VAL A 153 -0.50 -4.03 15.25
C VAL A 153 -0.33 -3.68 16.73
N HIS A 154 -1.28 -2.97 17.31
CA HIS A 154 -1.26 -2.63 18.72
C HIS A 154 -1.35 -3.88 19.63
N GLN A 155 -2.20 -4.86 19.27
CA GLN A 155 -2.25 -6.15 19.96
C GLN A 155 -0.93 -6.92 19.84
N LEU A 156 -0.32 -6.94 18.65
CA LEU A 156 0.98 -7.58 18.41
C LEU A 156 2.09 -6.95 19.25
N LEU A 157 2.11 -5.62 19.40
CA LEU A 157 3.06 -4.93 20.27
C LEU A 157 2.89 -5.34 21.74
N THR A 158 1.65 -5.50 22.19
CA THR A 158 1.35 -5.98 23.55
C THR A 158 1.84 -7.42 23.74
N SER A 159 1.54 -8.32 22.79
CA SER A 159 2.02 -9.70 22.82
C SER A 159 3.55 -9.80 22.76
N ALA A 160 4.20 -8.92 21.99
CA ALA A 160 5.66 -8.87 21.92
C ALA A 160 6.29 -8.39 23.25
N ALA A 161 5.72 -7.34 23.86
CA ALA A 161 6.15 -6.84 25.17
C ALA A 161 6.01 -7.91 26.27
N ASN A 162 4.96 -8.71 26.20
CA ASN A 162 4.71 -9.83 27.13
C ASN A 162 5.51 -11.09 26.78
N LYS A 163 6.33 -11.07 25.70
CA LYS A 163 7.09 -12.24 25.19
C LYS A 163 6.19 -13.44 24.79
N GLU A 164 4.98 -13.18 24.36
CA GLU A 164 4.01 -14.20 23.96
C GLU A 164 4.29 -14.75 22.56
N ILE A 165 5.07 -14.03 21.71
CA ILE A 165 5.51 -14.50 20.38
C ILE A 165 6.75 -15.38 20.57
N ALA A 166 6.54 -16.64 20.91
CA ALA A 166 7.60 -17.52 21.40
C ALA A 166 8.22 -18.43 20.32
N ASN A 167 7.57 -18.62 19.17
CA ASN A 167 8.01 -19.56 18.13
C ASN A 167 7.58 -19.14 16.72
N ALA A 168 8.16 -19.79 15.70
CA ALA A 168 7.92 -19.52 14.28
C ALA A 168 6.46 -19.66 13.88
N HIS A 169 5.76 -20.67 14.40
CA HIS A 169 4.35 -20.94 14.05
C HIS A 169 3.43 -19.81 14.52
N GLN A 170 3.63 -19.31 15.74
CA GLN A 170 2.87 -18.16 16.26
C GLN A 170 3.18 -16.90 15.43
N ALA A 171 4.46 -16.64 15.17
CA ALA A 171 4.86 -15.48 14.35
C ALA A 171 4.28 -15.55 12.94
N SER A 172 4.24 -16.75 12.34
CA SER A 172 3.63 -16.99 11.03
C SER A 172 2.12 -16.74 11.06
N GLY A 173 1.43 -17.26 12.08
CA GLY A 173 -0.01 -17.04 12.25
C GLY A 173 -0.36 -15.56 12.37
N TYR A 174 0.39 -14.82 13.18
CA TYR A 174 0.20 -13.39 13.35
C TYR A 174 0.52 -12.59 12.07
N ALA A 175 1.61 -12.93 11.38
CA ALA A 175 1.98 -12.29 10.12
C ALA A 175 0.91 -12.51 9.04
N TYR A 176 0.40 -13.74 8.91
CA TYR A 176 -0.67 -14.08 8.00
C TYR A 176 -1.96 -13.33 8.32
N GLN A 177 -2.38 -13.34 9.60
CA GLN A 177 -3.59 -12.64 10.03
C GLN A 177 -3.50 -11.14 9.75
N PHE A 178 -2.38 -10.49 10.09
CA PHE A 178 -2.19 -9.08 9.75
C PHE A 178 -2.29 -8.82 8.24
N THR A 179 -1.66 -9.66 7.44
CA THR A 179 -1.70 -9.53 5.98
C THR A 179 -3.13 -9.62 5.46
N MET A 180 -3.94 -10.55 5.98
CA MET A 180 -5.35 -10.70 5.61
C MET A 180 -6.21 -9.55 6.11
N GLU A 181 -6.00 -9.06 7.34
CA GLU A 181 -6.70 -7.90 7.88
C GLU A 181 -6.41 -6.64 7.05
N LEU A 182 -5.14 -6.41 6.71
CA LEU A 182 -4.74 -5.27 5.88
C LEU A 182 -5.35 -5.37 4.48
N PHE A 183 -5.27 -6.54 3.84
CA PHE A 183 -5.84 -6.77 2.53
C PHE A 183 -7.37 -6.62 2.53
N HIS A 184 -8.06 -7.19 3.52
CA HIS A 184 -9.50 -7.05 3.68
C HIS A 184 -9.89 -5.58 3.87
N TYR A 185 -9.20 -4.86 4.77
CA TYR A 185 -9.42 -3.44 5.01
C TYR A 185 -9.26 -2.63 3.72
N CYS A 186 -8.14 -2.81 3.01
CA CYS A 186 -7.88 -2.12 1.75
C CYS A 186 -8.91 -2.49 0.65
N SER A 187 -9.34 -3.75 0.59
CA SER A 187 -10.39 -4.19 -0.34
C SER A 187 -11.76 -3.60 -0.02
N THR A 188 -12.04 -3.32 1.25
CA THR A 188 -13.28 -2.61 1.64
C THR A 188 -13.17 -1.11 1.36
N LEU A 189 -11.99 -0.53 1.48
CA LEU A 189 -11.72 0.84 1.01
C LEU A 189 -11.92 0.94 -0.51
N GLU A 190 -11.43 -0.04 -1.26
CA GLU A 190 -11.66 -0.11 -2.71
C GLU A 190 -13.16 -0.25 -3.04
N LYS A 191 -13.90 -0.99 -2.24
CA LYS A 191 -15.35 -1.25 -2.46
C LYS A 191 -16.29 -0.22 -1.84
N GLY A 192 -15.86 0.61 -0.89
CA GLY A 192 -16.83 1.39 -0.13
C GLY A 192 -16.39 2.64 0.62
N LEU A 193 -15.13 3.06 0.61
CA LEU A 193 -14.68 4.22 1.41
C LEU A 193 -13.82 5.25 0.69
N VAL A 194 -13.36 5.03 -0.50
CA VAL A 194 -13.26 6.14 -1.41
C VAL A 194 -14.68 6.27 -1.96
N GLN A 195 -15.53 7.05 -1.31
CA GLN A 195 -16.65 7.68 -2.00
C GLN A 195 -16.03 8.65 -3.00
N TRP A 196 -15.35 8.09 -3.98
CA TRP A 196 -15.17 8.85 -5.19
C TRP A 196 -16.57 9.26 -5.59
N PRO A 197 -16.81 10.50 -5.90
CA PRO A 197 -18.07 10.90 -6.46
C PRO A 197 -18.44 9.89 -7.55
N ASP A 198 -19.71 9.50 -7.66
CA ASP A 198 -20.17 8.49 -8.63
C ASP A 198 -19.60 8.74 -10.04
N ALA A 199 -19.45 10.00 -10.39
CA ALA A 199 -18.82 10.45 -11.63
C ALA A 199 -17.35 9.99 -11.76
N ILE A 200 -16.57 9.99 -10.69
CA ILE A 200 -15.17 9.52 -10.70
C ILE A 200 -15.11 7.99 -10.73
N ILE A 201 -16.04 7.33 -10.05
CA ILE A 201 -16.21 5.87 -10.15
C ILE A 201 -16.53 5.48 -11.59
N ALA A 202 -17.49 6.14 -12.24
CA ALA A 202 -17.85 5.87 -13.62
C ALA A 202 -16.65 6.04 -14.58
N ALA A 203 -15.89 7.13 -14.45
CA ALA A 203 -14.68 7.36 -15.25
C ALA A 203 -13.59 6.30 -14.99
N SER A 204 -13.40 5.88 -13.75
CA SER A 204 -12.41 4.86 -13.40
C SER A 204 -12.78 3.49 -13.97
N MET A 205 -14.07 3.13 -13.90
CA MET A 205 -14.61 1.90 -14.50
C MET A 205 -14.49 1.95 -16.03
N TYR A 206 -14.79 3.09 -16.64
CA TYR A 206 -14.62 3.30 -18.07
C TYR A 206 -13.15 3.04 -18.47
N ALA A 207 -12.19 3.64 -17.78
CA ALA A 207 -10.78 3.41 -18.03
C ALA A 207 -10.37 1.94 -17.85
N LYS A 208 -10.86 1.25 -16.80
CA LYS A 208 -10.60 -0.18 -16.56
C LYS A 208 -11.18 -1.09 -17.64
N ASN A 209 -12.33 -0.74 -18.20
CA ASN A 209 -13.00 -1.56 -19.21
C ASN A 209 -12.47 -1.32 -20.64
N HIS A 210 -11.94 -0.13 -20.90
CA HIS A 210 -11.52 0.31 -22.23
C HIS A 210 -10.02 0.59 -22.35
N TYR A 211 -9.16 0.14 -21.39
CA TYR A 211 -7.72 0.45 -21.39
C TYR A 211 -6.98 -0.03 -22.65
N THR A 212 -7.47 -1.06 -23.32
CA THR A 212 -6.89 -1.57 -24.56
C THR A 212 -7.20 -0.69 -25.77
N GLU A 213 -8.20 0.17 -25.66
CA GLU A 213 -8.63 1.08 -26.72
C GLU A 213 -7.88 2.42 -26.65
N GLU A 214 -8.06 3.24 -27.69
CA GLU A 214 -7.50 4.58 -27.76
C GLU A 214 -8.38 5.58 -27.01
N ILE A 215 -8.40 5.46 -25.69
CA ILE A 215 -9.14 6.39 -24.85
C ILE A 215 -8.28 7.57 -24.39
N SER A 216 -8.90 8.72 -24.28
CA SER A 216 -8.32 9.99 -23.84
C SER A 216 -8.91 10.44 -22.49
N PRO A 217 -8.32 11.46 -21.85
CA PRO A 217 -8.96 12.10 -20.69
C PRO A 217 -10.34 12.70 -20.99
N ASP A 218 -10.61 13.06 -22.24
CA ASP A 218 -11.89 13.61 -22.65
C ASP A 218 -12.98 12.53 -22.64
N ASP A 219 -12.67 11.31 -23.11
CA ASP A 219 -13.58 10.17 -23.07
C ASP A 219 -13.90 9.78 -21.61
N MET A 220 -12.90 9.83 -20.73
CA MET A 220 -13.10 9.60 -19.30
C MET A 220 -13.95 10.70 -18.65
N ALA A 221 -13.78 11.96 -19.07
CA ALA A 221 -14.59 13.09 -18.60
C ALA A 221 -16.05 12.95 -19.06
N GLU A 222 -16.27 12.56 -20.30
CA GLU A 222 -17.61 12.26 -20.85
C GLU A 222 -18.29 11.15 -20.08
N ALA A 223 -17.59 10.04 -19.82
CA ALA A 223 -18.10 8.94 -18.98
C ALA A 223 -18.45 9.37 -17.55
N SER A 224 -17.84 10.44 -17.04
CA SER A 224 -18.12 11.03 -15.73
C SER A 224 -19.27 12.04 -15.74
N GLY A 225 -19.74 12.48 -16.93
CA GLY A 225 -20.68 13.58 -17.08
C GLY A 225 -20.13 14.94 -16.69
N MET A 226 -18.79 15.11 -16.63
CA MET A 226 -18.12 16.36 -16.22
C MET A 226 -17.44 17.04 -17.40
N SER A 227 -17.26 18.37 -17.29
CA SER A 227 -16.36 19.07 -18.20
C SER A 227 -14.90 18.66 -17.93
N ARG A 228 -14.06 18.60 -18.97
CA ARG A 228 -12.65 18.17 -18.90
C ARG A 228 -11.84 18.81 -17.77
N TYR A 229 -11.97 20.13 -17.60
CA TYR A 229 -11.23 20.86 -16.57
C TYR A 229 -11.67 20.45 -15.15
N HIS A 230 -12.98 20.39 -14.92
CA HIS A 230 -13.54 20.00 -13.63
C HIS A 230 -13.22 18.53 -13.30
N PHE A 231 -13.37 17.65 -14.29
CA PHE A 231 -13.02 16.24 -14.20
C PHE A 231 -11.55 16.04 -13.81
N THR A 232 -10.60 16.61 -14.55
CA THR A 232 -9.16 16.42 -14.29
C THR A 232 -8.78 16.83 -12.88
N ARG A 233 -9.31 17.93 -12.39
CA ARG A 233 -9.07 18.43 -11.02
C ARG A 233 -9.69 17.49 -9.98
N GLN A 234 -10.96 17.10 -10.16
CA GLN A 234 -11.65 16.22 -9.22
C GLN A 234 -11.09 14.80 -9.24
N PHE A 235 -10.77 14.28 -10.42
CA PHE A 235 -10.16 12.97 -10.56
C PHE A 235 -8.82 12.89 -9.83
N LYS A 236 -7.96 13.90 -10.01
CA LYS A 236 -6.68 13.97 -9.28
C LYS A 236 -6.89 14.13 -7.76
N ALA A 237 -7.85 14.93 -7.34
CA ALA A 237 -8.16 15.10 -5.91
C ALA A 237 -8.67 13.79 -5.27
N ALA A 238 -9.49 13.01 -5.99
CA ALA A 238 -10.07 11.78 -5.51
C ALA A 238 -9.10 10.58 -5.60
N THR A 239 -8.30 10.48 -6.68
CA THR A 239 -7.46 9.30 -6.96
C THR A 239 -5.97 9.51 -6.66
N GLY A 240 -5.55 10.74 -6.38
CA GLY A 240 -4.14 11.12 -6.26
C GLY A 240 -3.40 11.23 -7.61
N GLN A 241 -4.00 10.75 -8.71
CA GLN A 241 -3.39 10.66 -10.03
C GLN A 241 -4.15 11.48 -11.07
N THR A 242 -3.46 11.98 -12.09
CA THR A 242 -4.16 12.53 -13.26
C THR A 242 -4.82 11.38 -14.05
N PRO A 243 -5.89 11.63 -14.85
CA PRO A 243 -6.53 10.60 -15.68
C PRO A 243 -5.56 9.83 -16.58
N ILE A 244 -4.55 10.52 -17.15
CA ILE A 244 -3.52 9.90 -17.98
C ILE A 244 -2.60 9.00 -17.15
N GLN A 245 -2.19 9.44 -15.97
CA GLN A 245 -1.36 8.63 -15.07
C GLN A 245 -2.12 7.37 -14.62
N TYR A 246 -3.39 7.51 -14.29
CA TYR A 246 -4.26 6.40 -13.90
C TYR A 246 -4.43 5.37 -15.04
N LEU A 247 -4.74 5.80 -16.26
CA LEU A 247 -4.81 4.91 -17.43
C LEU A 247 -3.46 4.23 -17.71
N THR A 248 -2.35 4.98 -17.57
CA THR A 248 -1.01 4.44 -17.73
C THR A 248 -0.72 3.35 -16.71
N SER A 249 -1.08 3.56 -15.45
CA SER A 249 -0.87 2.55 -14.40
C SER A 249 -1.65 1.27 -14.67
N ILE A 250 -2.92 1.35 -15.10
CA ILE A 250 -3.72 0.18 -15.50
C ILE A 250 -3.01 -0.60 -16.61
N ARG A 251 -2.56 0.07 -17.66
CA ARG A 251 -1.88 -0.55 -18.81
C ARG A 251 -0.56 -1.23 -18.41
N ILE A 252 0.25 -0.56 -17.59
CA ILE A 252 1.53 -1.10 -17.14
C ILE A 252 1.33 -2.29 -16.18
N ASN A 253 0.35 -2.26 -15.29
CA ASN A 253 0.04 -3.38 -14.42
C ASN A 253 -0.41 -4.59 -15.23
N LYS A 254 -1.26 -4.40 -16.25
CA LYS A 254 -1.63 -5.48 -17.16
C LYS A 254 -0.43 -6.03 -17.94
N ALA A 255 0.48 -5.16 -18.36
CA ALA A 255 1.70 -5.59 -19.02
C ALA A 255 2.62 -6.41 -18.10
N LYS A 256 2.75 -6.03 -16.80
CA LYS A 256 3.50 -6.80 -15.79
C LYS A 256 2.91 -8.20 -15.63
N GLU A 257 1.58 -8.29 -15.48
CA GLU A 257 0.86 -9.56 -15.38
C GLU A 257 1.12 -10.47 -16.59
N LEU A 258 1.01 -9.93 -17.82
CA LEU A 258 1.26 -10.67 -19.05
C LEU A 258 2.73 -11.11 -19.18
N LEU A 259 3.69 -10.25 -18.79
CA LEU A 259 5.12 -10.56 -18.80
C LEU A 259 5.47 -11.71 -17.84
N ALA A 260 4.85 -11.75 -16.66
CA ALA A 260 5.08 -12.79 -15.66
C ALA A 260 4.43 -14.13 -16.06
N ASN A 261 3.21 -14.09 -16.63
CA ASN A 261 2.36 -15.28 -16.77
C ASN A 261 2.29 -15.82 -18.21
N THR A 262 2.89 -15.16 -19.21
CA THR A 262 2.78 -15.58 -20.62
C THR A 262 4.13 -15.56 -21.35
N LYS A 263 4.14 -16.21 -22.53
CA LYS A 263 5.31 -16.21 -23.44
C LYS A 263 5.20 -15.17 -24.55
N TYR A 264 4.20 -14.30 -24.53
CA TYR A 264 4.04 -13.25 -25.55
C TYR A 264 5.29 -12.37 -25.64
N SER A 265 5.65 -11.92 -26.84
CA SER A 265 6.71 -10.94 -27.03
C SER A 265 6.39 -9.59 -26.38
N ALA A 266 7.37 -8.73 -26.21
CA ALA A 266 7.13 -7.39 -25.69
C ALA A 266 6.23 -6.55 -26.62
N GLU A 267 6.30 -6.80 -27.92
CA GLU A 267 5.48 -6.19 -28.96
C GLU A 267 4.00 -6.62 -28.82
N GLU A 268 3.75 -7.92 -28.66
CA GLU A 268 2.40 -8.46 -28.45
C GLU A 268 1.81 -7.92 -27.15
N ILE A 269 2.61 -7.89 -26.08
CA ILE A 269 2.18 -7.35 -24.77
C ILE A 269 1.88 -5.86 -24.87
N ALA A 270 2.66 -5.08 -25.64
CA ALA A 270 2.36 -3.67 -25.86
C ALA A 270 0.94 -3.49 -26.43
N VAL A 271 0.58 -4.28 -27.45
CA VAL A 271 -0.74 -4.24 -28.07
C VAL A 271 -1.83 -4.66 -27.07
N LEU A 272 -1.64 -5.79 -26.37
CA LEU A 272 -2.58 -6.29 -25.38
C LEU A 272 -2.76 -5.35 -24.19
N ALA A 273 -1.76 -4.53 -23.89
CA ALA A 273 -1.82 -3.49 -22.86
C ALA A 273 -2.32 -2.13 -23.38
N GLY A 274 -2.78 -2.04 -24.65
CA GLY A 274 -3.37 -0.82 -25.22
C GLY A 274 -2.35 0.18 -25.75
N TYR A 275 -1.13 -0.25 -26.11
CA TYR A 275 -0.12 0.60 -26.75
C TYR A 275 0.01 0.28 -28.24
N LYS A 276 -0.13 1.28 -29.08
CA LYS A 276 0.06 1.14 -30.56
C LYS A 276 1.53 1.05 -30.95
N ASN A 277 2.44 1.53 -30.11
CA ASN A 277 3.86 1.59 -30.40
C ASN A 277 4.68 0.91 -29.30
N ALA A 278 5.34 -0.20 -29.65
CA ALA A 278 6.14 -1.00 -28.72
C ALA A 278 7.36 -0.23 -28.15
N ASN A 279 7.96 0.69 -28.94
CA ASN A 279 9.06 1.51 -28.44
C ASN A 279 8.60 2.52 -27.40
N TYR A 280 7.43 3.12 -27.61
CA TYR A 280 6.82 4.01 -26.63
C TYR A 280 6.42 3.22 -25.35
N PHE A 281 5.79 2.07 -25.51
CA PHE A 281 5.50 1.15 -24.41
C PHE A 281 6.75 0.84 -23.58
N THR A 282 7.85 0.44 -24.24
CA THR A 282 9.10 0.10 -23.54
C THR A 282 9.65 1.27 -22.72
N LYS A 283 9.56 2.51 -23.24
CA LYS A 283 9.97 3.72 -22.50
C LYS A 283 9.08 3.98 -21.29
N VAL A 284 7.75 3.88 -21.46
CA VAL A 284 6.78 4.08 -20.38
C VAL A 284 6.94 2.99 -19.33
N PHE A 285 7.04 1.72 -19.74
CA PHE A 285 7.23 0.59 -18.85
C PHE A 285 8.52 0.77 -18.02
N LYS A 286 9.65 1.10 -18.66
CA LYS A 286 10.91 1.34 -17.94
C LYS A 286 10.79 2.51 -16.95
N LYS A 287 10.08 3.58 -17.32
CA LYS A 287 9.84 4.70 -16.42
C LYS A 287 9.02 4.29 -15.19
N GLN A 288 8.02 3.44 -15.35
CA GLN A 288 7.10 3.02 -14.28
C GLN A 288 7.63 1.83 -13.46
N ALA A 289 8.34 0.90 -14.09
CA ALA A 289 8.83 -0.33 -13.46
C ALA A 289 10.33 -0.30 -13.10
N GLY A 290 11.05 0.81 -13.44
CA GLY A 290 12.50 0.93 -13.21
C GLY A 290 13.37 0.11 -14.15
N ILE A 291 12.83 -0.96 -14.76
CA ILE A 291 13.53 -1.89 -15.64
C ILE A 291 12.76 -2.11 -16.93
N THR A 292 13.45 -2.62 -17.98
CA THR A 292 12.79 -2.91 -19.25
C THR A 292 11.85 -4.13 -19.17
N PRO A 293 10.84 -4.26 -20.07
CA PRO A 293 9.95 -5.43 -20.11
C PRO A 293 10.70 -6.77 -20.17
N GLY A 294 11.78 -6.85 -20.95
CA GLY A 294 12.59 -8.05 -21.05
C GLY A 294 13.27 -8.42 -19.73
N ARG A 295 13.89 -7.44 -19.06
CA ARG A 295 14.50 -7.67 -17.73
C ARG A 295 13.45 -7.99 -16.66
N PHE A 296 12.28 -7.39 -16.73
CA PHE A 296 11.17 -7.72 -15.84
C PHE A 296 10.76 -9.19 -15.97
N ARG A 297 10.61 -9.68 -17.21
CA ARG A 297 10.32 -11.10 -17.46
C ARG A 297 11.42 -12.04 -16.94
N GLU A 298 12.68 -11.69 -17.16
CA GLU A 298 13.81 -12.50 -16.69
C GLU A 298 13.82 -12.62 -15.17
N SER A 299 13.54 -11.53 -14.45
CA SER A 299 13.49 -11.54 -12.97
C SER A 299 12.32 -12.35 -12.41
N HIS A 300 11.28 -12.66 -13.21
CA HIS A 300 10.10 -13.43 -12.81
C HIS A 300 10.06 -14.85 -13.42
N LYS A 301 11.08 -15.26 -14.19
CA LYS A 301 11.19 -16.62 -14.75
C LYS A 301 11.68 -17.69 -13.79
N HIS A 302 12.02 -17.34 -12.57
CA HIS A 302 12.58 -18.23 -11.55
C HIS A 302 11.62 -18.53 -10.39
N LEU A 303 10.30 -18.43 -10.64
CA LEU A 303 9.26 -18.90 -9.72
C LEU A 303 8.52 -20.11 -10.31
#